data_80eb8748aafc9be9b9ff80d52f4f3b22
#
_entry.id   80eb8748aafc9be9b9ff80d52f4f3b22
#
_cell.length_a   1.000
_cell.length_b   1.000
_cell.length_c   1.000
_cell.angle_alpha   90.00
_cell.angle_beta   90.00
_cell.angle_gamma   90.00
#
_symmetry.space_group_name_H-M   'P 1'
#
loop_
_entity.id
_entity.type
_entity.pdbx_description
1 polymer ?
#
loop_
_entity_poly.entity_id
_entity_poly.type
_entity_poly.pdbx_seq_one_letter_code
_entity_poly.pdbx_strand_id
1 'polypeptide(L)'
;FESPTTRTFSEFSQRADYSLMDSLQADPHATGDGHDHKPRQVFSGHYVPVTPTAIPSSEYIAHSKTFFNELGLSQELALDDQFRLLFSGDITVAQEPMRSVGWATGYALSIYGTEYTHQCPFGTGNGYGDGRAISVFEGLFNGKRWEMQLKGGGPTPYCRGADGRAVLRSSVREFLVQDYMQALGVPTSRSLTLYVSRSETVRRPWYAQDSRSIDPDIVIDNPAAITTRVAPSFLRVGQLELFARRVRSNAHQGALNELHMIVKHLIERNYQEVNDSSLPFTDQVVEMAYLFRGRLTSLVANWIR
;
A
#
# COMPACT_ATOMS: atom_id res chain seq x y z
N PHE A 1 7.64 29.03 -8.20
CA PHE A 1 7.86 27.56 -8.10
C PHE A 1 9.35 27.33 -7.89
N GLU A 2 9.73 26.67 -6.79
CA GLU A 2 11.10 26.23 -6.57
C GLU A 2 11.48 25.19 -7.63
N SER A 3 12.73 25.23 -8.07
CA SER A 3 13.23 24.23 -9.03
C SER A 3 13.20 22.84 -8.40
N PRO A 4 12.84 21.78 -9.17
CA PRO A 4 12.79 20.44 -8.63
C PRO A 4 14.16 20.01 -8.10
N THR A 5 14.17 19.38 -6.94
CA THR A 5 15.39 18.87 -6.28
C THR A 5 15.77 17.47 -6.73
N THR A 6 14.85 16.74 -7.37
CA THR A 6 15.02 15.36 -7.86
C THR A 6 14.63 15.31 -9.33
N ARG A 7 15.60 15.13 -10.23
CA ARG A 7 15.42 15.24 -11.68
C ARG A 7 15.67 13.91 -12.41
N THR A 8 16.45 13.02 -11.81
CA THR A 8 16.84 11.75 -12.41
C THR A 8 16.39 10.59 -11.55
N PHE A 9 16.28 9.41 -12.14
CA PHE A 9 15.97 8.18 -11.41
C PHE A 9 17.04 7.86 -10.36
N SER A 10 18.32 8.15 -10.64
CA SER A 10 19.38 7.99 -9.65
C SER A 10 19.23 8.92 -8.45
N GLU A 11 18.85 10.18 -8.64
CA GLU A 11 18.56 11.09 -7.53
C GLU A 11 17.32 10.65 -6.75
N PHE A 12 16.31 10.09 -7.44
CA PHE A 12 15.14 9.51 -6.80
C PHE A 12 15.51 8.32 -5.90
N SER A 13 16.35 7.42 -6.40
CA SER A 13 16.79 6.25 -5.63
C SER A 13 17.54 6.62 -4.36
N GLN A 14 18.28 7.73 -4.35
CA GLN A 14 18.98 8.23 -3.15
C GLN A 14 18.03 8.74 -2.04
N ARG A 15 16.74 8.87 -2.31
CA ARG A 15 15.71 9.21 -1.31
C ARG A 15 15.23 8.01 -0.50
N ALA A 16 15.61 6.80 -0.89
CA ALA A 16 15.15 5.56 -0.26
C ALA A 16 15.59 5.45 1.21
N ASP A 17 14.63 5.11 2.06
CA ASP A 17 14.81 4.89 3.50
C ASP A 17 13.66 4.00 4.00
N TYR A 18 13.96 2.72 4.24
CA TYR A 18 12.95 1.67 4.47
C TYR A 18 12.68 1.44 5.97
N SER A 19 12.06 2.36 6.64
CA SER A 19 11.83 2.25 8.09
C SER A 19 10.91 1.08 8.47
N LEU A 20 9.93 0.74 7.64
CA LEU A 20 9.04 -0.38 7.93
C LEU A 20 9.80 -1.70 7.89
N MET A 21 10.53 -1.96 6.82
CA MET A 21 11.27 -3.20 6.65
C MET A 21 12.45 -3.32 7.63
N ASP A 22 13.00 -2.19 8.11
CA ASP A 22 14.13 -2.16 9.04
C ASP A 22 13.70 -2.36 10.49
N SER A 23 12.51 -1.89 10.86
CA SER A 23 12.04 -1.94 12.26
C SER A 23 11.06 -3.07 12.55
N LEU A 24 10.45 -3.66 11.52
CA LEU A 24 9.49 -4.74 11.65
C LEU A 24 10.04 -6.07 11.08
N GLN A 25 9.38 -7.16 11.40
CA GLN A 25 9.82 -8.51 11.03
C GLN A 25 9.07 -9.02 9.80
N ALA A 26 9.80 -9.57 8.85
CA ALA A 26 9.21 -10.33 7.75
C ALA A 26 8.57 -11.64 8.27
N ASP A 27 7.61 -12.16 7.52
CA ASP A 27 7.13 -13.52 7.72
C ASP A 27 8.28 -14.52 7.58
N PRO A 28 8.56 -15.35 8.60
CA PRO A 28 9.70 -16.28 8.58
C PRO A 28 9.56 -17.40 7.53
N HIS A 29 8.36 -17.62 6.99
CA HIS A 29 8.11 -18.60 5.94
C HIS A 29 8.17 -18.01 4.53
N ALA A 30 8.38 -16.70 4.39
CA ALA A 30 8.52 -16.06 3.11
C ALA A 30 9.87 -16.35 2.46
N THR A 31 9.92 -16.35 1.12
CA THR A 31 11.18 -16.36 0.39
C THR A 31 11.78 -14.95 0.36
N GLY A 32 13.06 -14.83 0.62
CA GLY A 32 13.74 -13.52 0.68
C GLY A 32 13.78 -12.78 -0.67
N ASP A 33 13.63 -13.51 -1.78
CA ASP A 33 13.58 -12.97 -3.14
C ASP A 33 12.20 -12.40 -3.54
N GLY A 34 11.18 -12.57 -2.69
CA GLY A 34 9.83 -12.07 -2.92
C GLY A 34 9.01 -12.84 -3.96
N HIS A 35 9.42 -14.03 -4.40
CA HIS A 35 8.67 -14.84 -5.36
C HIS A 35 7.54 -15.68 -4.74
N ASP A 36 7.10 -15.31 -3.56
CA ASP A 36 5.97 -15.91 -2.84
C ASP A 36 4.65 -15.28 -3.31
N HIS A 37 4.11 -15.76 -4.42
CA HIS A 37 2.90 -15.22 -5.05
C HIS A 37 1.65 -16.08 -4.85
N LYS A 38 1.79 -17.27 -4.26
CA LYS A 38 0.66 -18.19 -4.09
C LYS A 38 -0.16 -17.82 -2.84
N PRO A 39 -1.50 -17.91 -2.93
CA PRO A 39 -2.34 -17.73 -1.76
C PRO A 39 -1.97 -18.72 -0.65
N ARG A 40 -1.69 -18.21 0.52
CA ARG A 40 -1.40 -18.99 1.72
C ARG A 40 -1.76 -18.24 2.99
N GLN A 41 -1.81 -18.96 4.08
CA GLN A 41 -1.91 -18.37 5.40
C GLN A 41 -0.56 -17.79 5.85
N VAL A 42 -0.60 -16.64 6.51
CA VAL A 42 0.55 -15.99 7.14
C VAL A 42 0.29 -15.90 8.63
N PHE A 43 1.02 -16.70 9.42
CA PHE A 43 0.75 -16.87 10.84
C PHE A 43 1.53 -15.91 11.74
N SER A 44 2.64 -15.39 11.25
CA SER A 44 3.57 -14.52 11.98
C SER A 44 4.26 -13.54 11.04
N GLY A 45 4.97 -12.56 11.61
CA GLY A 45 5.59 -11.47 10.87
C GLY A 45 4.62 -10.33 10.55
N HIS A 46 5.18 -9.16 10.23
CA HIS A 46 4.45 -7.94 9.96
C HIS A 46 4.21 -7.71 8.47
N TYR A 47 5.07 -8.25 7.64
CA TYR A 47 4.98 -8.14 6.19
C TYR A 47 5.54 -9.40 5.50
N VAL A 48 5.14 -9.59 4.26
CA VAL A 48 5.69 -10.61 3.37
C VAL A 48 6.50 -9.89 2.30
N PRO A 49 7.80 -10.20 2.10
CA PRO A 49 8.54 -9.75 0.93
C PRO A 49 7.86 -10.25 -0.34
N VAL A 50 7.55 -9.35 -1.26
CA VAL A 50 6.89 -9.70 -2.54
C VAL A 50 7.50 -8.87 -3.67
N THR A 51 7.98 -9.55 -4.70
CA THR A 51 8.40 -8.91 -5.95
C THR A 51 7.17 -8.69 -6.82
N PRO A 52 6.89 -7.45 -7.28
CA PRO A 52 5.79 -7.22 -8.19
C PRO A 52 5.93 -8.00 -9.50
N THR A 53 4.81 -8.28 -10.15
CA THR A 53 4.79 -8.79 -11.50
C THR A 53 4.54 -7.62 -12.46
N ALA A 54 5.55 -7.26 -13.23
CA ALA A 54 5.48 -6.13 -14.16
C ALA A 54 4.35 -6.30 -15.18
N ILE A 55 3.67 -5.20 -15.52
CA ILE A 55 2.81 -5.16 -16.70
C ILE A 55 3.68 -4.97 -17.95
N PRO A 56 3.54 -5.84 -18.96
CA PRO A 56 4.37 -5.76 -20.16
C PRO A 56 3.99 -4.54 -21.02
N SER A 57 4.96 -4.03 -21.78
CA SER A 57 4.76 -2.89 -22.70
C SER A 57 4.03 -1.73 -22.03
N SER A 58 4.50 -1.34 -20.85
CA SER A 58 3.88 -0.28 -20.07
C SER A 58 4.01 1.08 -20.75
N GLU A 59 2.91 1.84 -20.72
CA GLU A 59 2.80 3.16 -21.33
C GLU A 59 2.26 4.16 -20.33
N TYR A 60 2.75 5.39 -20.41
CA TYR A 60 2.35 6.50 -19.57
C TYR A 60 0.91 6.93 -19.88
N ILE A 61 0.10 7.13 -18.83
CA ILE A 61 -1.22 7.74 -18.89
C ILE A 61 -1.24 9.08 -18.17
N ALA A 62 -0.81 9.10 -16.90
CA ALA A 62 -0.87 10.32 -16.09
C ALA A 62 0.10 10.27 -14.90
N HIS A 63 0.41 11.43 -14.37
CA HIS A 63 1.00 11.61 -13.05
C HIS A 63 0.36 12.83 -12.35
N SER A 64 0.41 12.86 -11.02
CA SER A 64 -0.10 14.01 -10.25
C SER A 64 0.93 15.12 -10.24
N LYS A 65 0.73 16.16 -11.08
CA LYS A 65 1.63 17.31 -11.19
C LYS A 65 1.79 18.04 -9.85
N THR A 66 0.70 18.17 -9.11
CA THR A 66 0.70 18.84 -7.81
C THR A 66 1.51 18.06 -6.78
N PHE A 67 1.38 16.74 -6.78
CA PHE A 67 2.11 15.89 -5.84
C PHE A 67 3.59 15.75 -6.22
N PHE A 68 3.93 15.69 -7.51
CA PHE A 68 5.32 15.77 -7.96
C PHE A 68 5.99 17.06 -7.46
N ASN A 69 5.32 18.19 -7.57
CA ASN A 69 5.83 19.47 -7.04
C ASN A 69 6.00 19.43 -5.51
N GLU A 70 5.06 18.83 -4.78
CA GLU A 70 5.15 18.68 -3.31
C GLU A 70 6.35 17.83 -2.90
N LEU A 71 6.65 16.77 -3.67
CA LEU A 71 7.82 15.92 -3.45
C LEU A 71 9.14 16.54 -3.95
N GLY A 72 9.08 17.61 -4.73
CA GLY A 72 10.24 18.19 -5.40
C GLY A 72 10.74 17.36 -6.59
N LEU A 73 9.86 16.57 -7.22
CA LEU A 73 10.18 15.77 -8.41
C LEU A 73 10.02 16.59 -9.69
N SER A 74 10.94 16.41 -10.65
CA SER A 74 10.75 16.90 -12.01
C SER A 74 9.55 16.21 -12.66
N GLN A 75 8.72 16.97 -13.38
CA GLN A 75 7.57 16.42 -14.11
C GLN A 75 8.00 15.42 -15.20
N GLU A 76 9.20 15.62 -15.76
CA GLU A 76 9.79 14.76 -16.79
C GLU A 76 10.12 13.35 -16.26
N LEU A 77 10.36 13.23 -14.94
CA LEU A 77 10.67 11.94 -14.31
C LEU A 77 9.55 10.91 -14.51
N ALA A 78 8.29 11.35 -14.64
CA ALA A 78 7.18 10.45 -14.93
C ALA A 78 7.28 9.75 -16.31
N LEU A 79 8.09 10.28 -17.22
CA LEU A 79 8.35 9.75 -18.55
C LEU A 79 9.72 9.05 -18.66
N ASP A 80 10.53 9.11 -17.60
CA ASP A 80 11.81 8.40 -17.54
C ASP A 80 11.57 6.89 -17.57
N ASP A 81 12.36 6.17 -18.37
CA ASP A 81 12.17 4.74 -18.60
C ASP A 81 12.33 3.90 -17.32
N GLN A 82 13.32 4.20 -16.49
CA GLN A 82 13.56 3.45 -15.25
C GLN A 82 12.48 3.74 -14.22
N PHE A 83 12.06 4.99 -14.11
CA PHE A 83 10.94 5.38 -13.24
C PHE A 83 9.63 4.71 -13.68
N ARG A 84 9.34 4.72 -15.00
CA ARG A 84 8.19 4.04 -15.57
C ARG A 84 8.22 2.53 -15.30
N LEU A 85 9.36 1.89 -15.51
CA LEU A 85 9.53 0.44 -15.27
C LEU A 85 9.29 0.11 -13.80
N LEU A 86 9.90 0.84 -12.85
CA LEU A 86 9.70 0.63 -11.42
C LEU A 86 8.21 0.69 -11.05
N PHE A 87 7.53 1.76 -11.44
CA PHE A 87 6.13 1.99 -11.10
C PHE A 87 5.14 1.25 -12.02
N SER A 88 5.65 0.47 -12.97
CA SER A 88 4.92 -0.55 -13.73
C SER A 88 5.18 -1.98 -13.23
N GLY A 89 5.90 -2.11 -12.11
CA GLY A 89 6.12 -3.39 -11.42
C GLY A 89 7.45 -4.07 -11.73
N ASP A 90 8.32 -3.48 -12.53
CA ASP A 90 9.66 -4.02 -12.77
C ASP A 90 10.66 -3.47 -11.73
N ILE A 91 10.73 -4.15 -10.59
CA ILE A 91 11.63 -3.76 -9.50
C ILE A 91 13.10 -4.07 -9.77
N THR A 92 13.41 -4.78 -10.88
CA THR A 92 14.81 -5.09 -11.23
C THR A 92 15.62 -3.85 -11.60
N VAL A 93 14.94 -2.75 -11.94
CA VAL A 93 15.58 -1.44 -12.21
C VAL A 93 16.03 -0.71 -10.95
N ALA A 94 15.70 -1.22 -9.75
CA ALA A 94 16.07 -0.59 -8.50
C ALA A 94 17.60 -0.40 -8.40
N GLN A 95 18.00 0.81 -7.99
CA GLN A 95 19.40 1.20 -7.78
C GLN A 95 19.63 1.42 -6.30
N GLU A 96 20.78 1.03 -5.77
CA GLU A 96 21.11 1.30 -4.38
C GLU A 96 20.99 2.82 -4.06
N PRO A 97 20.45 3.17 -2.89
CA PRO A 97 20.05 2.32 -1.76
C PRO A 97 18.64 1.70 -1.85
N MET A 98 17.97 1.76 -3.00
CA MET A 98 16.68 1.10 -3.18
C MET A 98 16.81 -0.42 -3.04
N ARG A 99 15.78 -1.04 -2.44
CA ARG A 99 15.67 -2.50 -2.37
C ARG A 99 15.04 -3.07 -3.64
N SER A 100 15.52 -4.21 -4.07
CA SER A 100 15.00 -4.96 -5.23
C SER A 100 13.86 -5.93 -4.85
N VAL A 101 13.20 -5.69 -3.74
CA VAL A 101 12.05 -6.45 -3.26
C VAL A 101 11.03 -5.48 -2.66
N GLY A 102 9.74 -5.72 -2.95
CA GLY A 102 8.64 -5.00 -2.32
C GLY A 102 8.08 -5.77 -1.12
N TRP A 103 6.96 -5.29 -0.59
CA TRP A 103 6.28 -5.95 0.53
C TRP A 103 4.77 -5.80 0.46
N ALA A 104 4.09 -6.79 1.03
CA ALA A 104 2.65 -6.80 1.24
C ALA A 104 2.35 -7.07 2.71
N THR A 105 1.26 -6.54 3.23
CA THR A 105 0.89 -6.68 4.64
C THR A 105 -0.43 -7.42 4.80
N GLY A 106 -0.53 -8.26 5.84
CA GLY A 106 -1.78 -8.83 6.29
C GLY A 106 -2.49 -7.89 7.27
N TYR A 107 -3.82 -7.92 7.26
CA TYR A 107 -4.63 -7.18 8.23
C TYR A 107 -5.98 -7.85 8.46
N ALA A 108 -6.56 -7.66 9.64
CA ALA A 108 -7.90 -8.11 9.95
C ALA A 108 -8.95 -7.17 9.37
N LEU A 109 -10.08 -7.73 8.97
CA LEU A 109 -11.31 -6.97 8.76
C LEU A 109 -12.16 -7.05 10.02
N SER A 110 -12.45 -5.90 10.60
CA SER A 110 -13.39 -5.77 11.71
C SER A 110 -14.54 -4.91 11.30
N ILE A 111 -15.74 -5.36 11.66
CA ILE A 111 -16.97 -4.58 11.51
C ILE A 111 -17.58 -4.47 12.90
N TYR A 112 -17.71 -3.24 13.41
CA TYR A 112 -18.30 -2.95 14.71
C TYR A 112 -17.66 -3.71 15.89
N GLY A 113 -16.33 -3.88 15.85
CA GLY A 113 -15.58 -4.57 16.89
C GLY A 113 -15.66 -6.09 16.84
N THR A 114 -16.33 -6.67 15.84
CA THR A 114 -16.39 -8.12 15.62
C THR A 114 -15.34 -8.55 14.60
N GLU A 115 -14.59 -9.60 14.90
CA GLU A 115 -13.66 -10.18 13.94
C GLU A 115 -14.40 -10.76 12.73
N TYR A 116 -13.96 -10.35 11.52
CA TYR A 116 -14.57 -10.76 10.28
C TYR A 116 -13.59 -11.59 9.46
N THR A 117 -13.84 -12.87 9.31
CA THR A 117 -12.94 -13.81 8.64
C THR A 117 -13.47 -14.35 7.31
N HIS A 118 -14.70 -14.03 6.91
CA HIS A 118 -15.33 -14.53 5.69
C HIS A 118 -14.59 -14.17 4.40
N GLN A 119 -13.87 -13.04 4.39
CA GLN A 119 -13.07 -12.63 3.24
C GLN A 119 -11.73 -13.36 3.14
N CYS A 120 -11.36 -14.11 4.18
CA CYS A 120 -10.17 -14.95 4.16
C CYS A 120 -10.52 -16.30 3.49
N PRO A 121 -9.78 -16.72 2.44
CA PRO A 121 -10.07 -17.98 1.75
C PRO A 121 -9.92 -19.22 2.64
N PHE A 122 -9.26 -19.07 3.79
CA PHE A 122 -9.04 -20.16 4.76
C PHE A 122 -10.00 -20.09 5.96
N GLY A 123 -10.86 -19.07 6.02
CA GLY A 123 -11.77 -18.86 7.15
C GLY A 123 -11.13 -18.51 8.49
N THR A 124 -9.82 -18.32 8.53
CA THR A 124 -9.02 -18.09 9.75
C THR A 124 -8.60 -16.65 9.98
N GLY A 125 -8.75 -15.80 8.94
CA GLY A 125 -8.24 -14.44 8.93
C GLY A 125 -6.72 -14.33 8.67
N ASN A 126 -6.00 -15.43 8.43
CA ASN A 126 -4.55 -15.40 8.15
C ASN A 126 -4.19 -15.29 6.67
N GLY A 127 -5.18 -15.26 5.78
CA GLY A 127 -4.99 -15.10 4.33
C GLY A 127 -5.59 -13.81 3.78
N TYR A 128 -5.91 -12.82 4.61
CA TYR A 128 -6.44 -11.54 4.18
C TYR A 128 -5.42 -10.41 4.34
N GLY A 129 -5.31 -9.56 3.33
CA GLY A 129 -4.35 -8.46 3.30
C GLY A 129 -4.24 -7.80 1.95
N ASP A 130 -3.07 -7.29 1.64
CA ASP A 130 -2.73 -6.63 0.38
C ASP A 130 -2.66 -7.64 -0.78
N GLY A 131 -3.81 -8.02 -1.34
CA GLY A 131 -3.92 -9.09 -2.35
C GLY A 131 -3.41 -8.72 -3.74
N ARG A 132 -3.33 -7.42 -4.06
CA ARG A 132 -2.83 -6.87 -5.33
C ARG A 132 -2.13 -5.52 -5.15
N ALA A 133 -1.84 -5.18 -3.91
CA ALA A 133 -1.13 -3.96 -3.56
C ALA A 133 0.25 -4.35 -3.02
N ILE A 134 1.30 -3.80 -3.60
CA ILE A 134 2.68 -4.10 -3.25
C ILE A 134 3.40 -2.78 -3.08
N SER A 135 3.90 -2.52 -1.87
CA SER A 135 4.76 -1.38 -1.62
C SER A 135 6.16 -1.67 -2.17
N VAL A 136 6.72 -0.73 -2.92
CA VAL A 136 8.00 -0.90 -3.61
C VAL A 136 9.05 0.12 -3.20
N PHE A 137 8.62 1.18 -2.52
CA PHE A 137 9.52 2.25 -2.12
C PHE A 137 9.03 2.90 -0.82
N GLU A 138 9.94 3.21 0.06
CA GLU A 138 9.75 4.12 1.18
C GLU A 138 10.93 5.08 1.20
N GLY A 139 10.68 6.37 1.42
CA GLY A 139 11.76 7.35 1.36
C GLY A 139 11.38 8.71 1.92
N LEU A 140 12.38 9.60 1.94
CA LEU A 140 12.29 10.93 2.50
C LEU A 140 12.32 12.00 1.41
N PHE A 141 11.27 12.81 1.35
CA PHE A 141 11.14 13.95 0.45
C PHE A 141 10.76 15.20 1.26
N ASN A 142 11.56 16.25 1.13
CA ASN A 142 11.34 17.51 1.84
C ASN A 142 11.08 17.33 3.35
N GLY A 143 11.85 16.42 3.99
CA GLY A 143 11.75 16.11 5.41
C GLY A 143 10.55 15.27 5.81
N LYS A 144 9.72 14.83 4.87
CA LYS A 144 8.57 13.97 5.11
C LYS A 144 8.81 12.56 4.56
N ARG A 145 8.36 11.56 5.30
CA ARG A 145 8.40 10.16 4.89
C ARG A 145 7.17 9.80 4.07
N TRP A 146 7.42 9.03 3.01
CA TRP A 146 6.39 8.55 2.09
C TRP A 146 6.63 7.09 1.71
N GLU A 147 5.57 6.30 1.75
CA GLU A 147 5.51 4.92 1.25
C GLU A 147 4.78 4.91 -0.09
N MET A 148 5.35 4.27 -1.11
CA MET A 148 4.81 4.19 -2.47
C MET A 148 4.38 2.76 -2.77
N GLN A 149 3.09 2.59 -3.06
CA GLN A 149 2.46 1.30 -3.21
C GLN A 149 1.79 1.16 -4.58
N LEU A 150 2.17 0.10 -5.30
CA LEU A 150 1.55 -0.28 -6.56
C LEU A 150 0.18 -0.90 -6.31
N LYS A 151 -0.84 -0.48 -7.05
CA LYS A 151 -2.16 -1.11 -7.09
C LYS A 151 -2.34 -1.84 -8.42
N GLY A 152 -2.45 -3.16 -8.36
CA GLY A 152 -2.45 -4.03 -9.53
C GLY A 152 -1.07 -4.60 -9.86
N GLY A 153 -0.16 -4.60 -8.91
CA GLY A 153 1.23 -5.06 -9.06
C GLY A 153 1.43 -6.57 -9.17
N GLY A 154 0.36 -7.34 -9.34
CA GLY A 154 0.40 -8.79 -9.42
C GLY A 154 -0.06 -9.47 -8.12
N PRO A 155 -0.08 -10.81 -8.10
CA PRO A 155 -0.55 -11.59 -6.95
C PRO A 155 0.44 -11.52 -5.78
N THR A 156 -0.11 -11.68 -4.58
CA THR A 156 0.60 -11.79 -3.31
C THR A 156 0.04 -12.99 -2.55
N PRO A 157 0.61 -13.41 -1.41
CA PRO A 157 0.00 -14.43 -0.56
C PRO A 157 -1.44 -14.11 -0.14
N TYR A 158 -1.86 -12.85 -0.19
CA TYR A 158 -3.20 -12.40 0.15
C TYR A 158 -4.14 -12.21 -1.05
N CYS A 159 -3.77 -12.65 -2.26
CA CYS A 159 -4.56 -12.42 -3.48
C CYS A 159 -5.86 -13.24 -3.56
N ARG A 160 -6.07 -14.19 -2.67
CA ARG A 160 -7.29 -15.01 -2.58
C ARG A 160 -7.61 -15.76 -3.88
N GLY A 161 -6.59 -16.20 -4.60
CA GLY A 161 -6.73 -16.88 -5.90
C GLY A 161 -7.00 -15.95 -7.09
N ALA A 162 -7.01 -14.63 -6.88
CA ALA A 162 -7.15 -13.66 -7.97
C ALA A 162 -5.80 -13.39 -8.67
N ASP A 163 -5.86 -12.79 -9.85
CA ASP A 163 -4.70 -12.49 -10.69
C ASP A 163 -3.79 -11.37 -10.19
N GLY A 164 -4.22 -10.65 -9.15
CA GLY A 164 -3.47 -9.51 -8.61
C GLY A 164 -3.46 -8.26 -9.51
N ARG A 165 -4.18 -8.26 -10.63
CA ARG A 165 -4.22 -7.14 -11.58
C ARG A 165 -5.32 -6.12 -11.26
N ALA A 166 -5.08 -4.89 -11.66
CA ALA A 166 -6.08 -3.84 -11.79
C ALA A 166 -6.29 -3.52 -13.28
N VAL A 167 -7.44 -2.94 -13.61
CA VAL A 167 -7.79 -2.53 -14.96
C VAL A 167 -7.74 -1.01 -15.10
N LEU A 168 -7.49 -0.51 -16.30
CA LEU A 168 -7.32 0.92 -16.57
C LEU A 168 -8.47 1.77 -16.01
N ARG A 169 -9.74 1.39 -16.28
CA ARG A 169 -10.91 2.17 -15.83
C ARG A 169 -10.99 2.35 -14.31
N SER A 170 -10.66 1.29 -13.55
CA SER A 170 -10.67 1.37 -12.08
C SER A 170 -9.46 2.12 -11.54
N SER A 171 -8.32 2.02 -12.21
CA SER A 171 -7.09 2.74 -11.87
C SER A 171 -7.22 4.24 -12.14
N VAL A 172 -7.86 4.64 -13.25
CA VAL A 172 -8.20 6.05 -13.52
C VAL A 172 -9.10 6.61 -12.44
N ARG A 173 -10.13 5.87 -12.02
CA ARG A 173 -11.04 6.30 -10.96
C ARG A 173 -10.28 6.52 -9.64
N GLU A 174 -9.47 5.57 -9.25
CA GLU A 174 -8.67 5.67 -8.01
C GLU A 174 -7.70 6.86 -8.08
N PHE A 175 -7.02 7.04 -9.20
CA PHE A 175 -6.11 8.16 -9.43
C PHE A 175 -6.80 9.52 -9.29
N LEU A 176 -7.92 9.71 -10.00
CA LEU A 176 -8.65 10.99 -10.00
C LEU A 176 -9.28 11.30 -8.64
N VAL A 177 -9.85 10.29 -7.97
CA VAL A 177 -10.51 10.51 -6.69
C VAL A 177 -9.51 10.93 -5.61
N GLN A 178 -8.30 10.39 -5.61
CA GLN A 178 -7.26 10.80 -4.66
C GLN A 178 -6.89 12.28 -4.82
N ASP A 179 -6.64 12.73 -6.05
CA ASP A 179 -6.33 14.15 -6.31
C ASP A 179 -7.53 15.06 -6.01
N TYR A 180 -8.74 14.61 -6.34
CA TYR A 180 -9.96 15.35 -6.04
C TYR A 180 -10.20 15.50 -4.53
N MET A 181 -10.08 14.43 -3.76
CA MET A 181 -10.25 14.47 -2.31
C MET A 181 -9.19 15.34 -1.64
N GLN A 182 -7.95 15.29 -2.13
CA GLN A 182 -6.89 16.19 -1.68
C GLN A 182 -7.24 17.66 -1.93
N ALA A 183 -7.77 17.97 -3.11
CA ALA A 183 -8.20 19.34 -3.46
C ALA A 183 -9.36 19.84 -2.59
N LEU A 184 -10.22 18.94 -2.10
CA LEU A 184 -11.28 19.24 -1.14
C LEU A 184 -10.77 19.39 0.31
N GLY A 185 -9.48 19.16 0.57
CA GLY A 185 -8.91 19.18 1.92
C GLY A 185 -9.26 17.96 2.77
N VAL A 186 -9.74 16.86 2.16
CA VAL A 186 -10.00 15.61 2.86
C VAL A 186 -8.70 14.80 2.93
N PRO A 187 -8.24 14.40 4.12
CA PRO A 187 -7.07 13.54 4.26
C PRO A 187 -7.23 12.24 3.46
N THR A 188 -6.30 11.99 2.55
CA THR A 188 -6.36 10.85 1.63
C THR A 188 -4.96 10.40 1.24
N SER A 189 -4.81 9.16 0.74
CA SER A 189 -3.61 8.78 -0.01
C SER A 189 -3.50 9.62 -1.28
N ARG A 190 -2.26 9.78 -1.77
CA ARG A 190 -1.96 10.62 -2.94
C ARG A 190 -1.73 9.73 -4.16
N SER A 191 -2.10 10.23 -5.32
CA SER A 191 -1.74 9.61 -6.59
C SER A 191 -0.33 10.05 -7.01
N LEU A 192 0.50 9.11 -7.46
CA LEU A 192 1.81 9.41 -8.05
C LEU A 192 1.73 9.30 -9.57
N THR A 193 1.56 8.06 -10.06
CA THR A 193 1.56 7.73 -11.50
C THR A 193 0.47 6.75 -11.85
N LEU A 194 0.13 6.71 -13.13
CA LEU A 194 -0.74 5.74 -13.75
C LEU A 194 -0.12 5.28 -15.08
N TYR A 195 0.14 3.98 -15.17
CA TYR A 195 0.64 3.31 -16.38
C TYR A 195 -0.31 2.20 -16.81
N VAL A 196 -0.39 1.96 -18.12
CA VAL A 196 -1.23 0.92 -18.71
C VAL A 196 -0.39 -0.05 -19.54
N SER A 197 -0.76 -1.31 -19.59
CA SER A 197 -0.17 -2.28 -20.52
C SER A 197 -0.79 -2.16 -21.90
N ARG A 198 0.05 -2.20 -22.94
CA ARG A 198 -0.40 -2.27 -24.34
C ARG A 198 -0.64 -3.70 -24.81
N SER A 199 -0.16 -4.70 -24.09
CA SER A 199 -0.21 -6.10 -24.54
C SER A 199 -0.91 -7.03 -23.57
N GLU A 200 -1.08 -6.66 -22.29
CA GLU A 200 -1.79 -7.48 -21.31
C GLU A 200 -3.20 -6.96 -21.09
N THR A 201 -4.17 -7.86 -21.25
CA THR A 201 -5.56 -7.64 -20.87
C THR A 201 -5.98 -8.63 -19.80
N VAL A 202 -6.97 -8.24 -19.00
CA VAL A 202 -7.56 -9.09 -17.97
C VAL A 202 -9.08 -9.07 -18.10
N ARG A 203 -9.69 -10.24 -17.95
CA ARG A 203 -11.14 -10.40 -18.05
C ARG A 203 -11.82 -9.94 -16.77
N ARG A 204 -12.82 -9.07 -16.93
CA ARG A 204 -13.62 -8.58 -15.79
C ARG A 204 -15.10 -8.52 -16.14
N PRO A 205 -15.97 -8.77 -15.15
CA PRO A 205 -17.41 -8.60 -15.30
C PRO A 205 -17.78 -7.18 -15.74
N TRP A 206 -18.77 -7.08 -16.62
CA TRP A 206 -19.31 -5.84 -17.13
C TRP A 206 -20.78 -6.00 -17.53
N TYR A 207 -21.35 -4.96 -18.06
CA TYR A 207 -22.73 -4.94 -18.55
C TYR A 207 -22.75 -4.97 -20.07
N ALA A 208 -23.67 -5.76 -20.67
CA ALA A 208 -23.93 -5.70 -22.08
C ALA A 208 -24.48 -4.32 -22.48
N GLN A 209 -24.37 -3.98 -23.74
CA GLN A 209 -25.01 -2.76 -24.25
C GLN A 209 -26.52 -2.86 -23.97
N ASP A 210 -27.09 -1.78 -23.41
CA ASP A 210 -28.50 -1.70 -23.01
C ASP A 210 -28.93 -2.70 -21.92
N SER A 211 -27.97 -3.28 -21.18
CA SER A 211 -28.28 -4.13 -20.03
C SER A 211 -29.12 -3.41 -18.99
N ARG A 212 -30.15 -4.09 -18.47
CA ARG A 212 -30.97 -3.67 -17.32
C ARG A 212 -30.71 -4.53 -16.07
N SER A 213 -29.68 -5.38 -16.13
CA SER A 213 -29.31 -6.23 -15.01
C SER A 213 -28.73 -5.41 -13.86
N ILE A 214 -29.05 -5.81 -12.64
CA ILE A 214 -28.44 -5.24 -11.41
C ILE A 214 -26.98 -5.70 -11.32
N ASP A 215 -26.72 -6.96 -11.70
CA ASP A 215 -25.38 -7.54 -11.69
C ASP A 215 -24.78 -7.57 -13.11
N PRO A 216 -23.45 -7.52 -13.23
CA PRO A 216 -22.77 -7.68 -14.51
C PRO A 216 -23.18 -8.98 -15.23
N ASP A 217 -23.54 -8.89 -16.51
CA ASP A 217 -24.09 -9.96 -17.32
C ASP A 217 -23.18 -10.43 -18.46
N ILE A 218 -22.05 -9.75 -18.65
CA ILE A 218 -21.00 -10.17 -19.59
C ILE A 218 -19.62 -10.09 -18.94
N VAL A 219 -18.62 -10.64 -19.61
CA VAL A 219 -17.20 -10.51 -19.25
C VAL A 219 -16.46 -9.92 -20.44
N ILE A 220 -15.71 -8.85 -20.21
CA ILE A 220 -14.94 -8.17 -21.25
C ILE A 220 -13.45 -8.14 -20.90
N ASP A 221 -12.63 -8.05 -21.94
CA ASP A 221 -11.20 -7.81 -21.81
C ASP A 221 -10.95 -6.31 -21.51
N ASN A 222 -10.12 -6.06 -20.50
CA ASN A 222 -9.73 -4.71 -20.11
C ASN A 222 -8.21 -4.63 -20.05
N PRO A 223 -7.58 -3.53 -20.49
CA PRO A 223 -6.15 -3.33 -20.34
C PRO A 223 -5.75 -3.39 -18.87
N ALA A 224 -4.70 -4.16 -18.57
CA ALA A 224 -4.08 -4.16 -17.26
C ALA A 224 -3.40 -2.80 -17.02
N ALA A 225 -3.50 -2.29 -15.79
CA ALA A 225 -2.90 -1.02 -15.41
C ALA A 225 -2.40 -1.06 -13.97
N ILE A 226 -1.43 -0.22 -13.68
CA ILE A 226 -0.94 0.02 -12.32
C ILE A 226 -1.06 1.52 -12.02
N THR A 227 -1.78 1.84 -10.95
CA THR A 227 -1.69 3.16 -10.33
C THR A 227 -0.82 3.06 -9.07
N THR A 228 0.10 4.00 -8.93
CA THR A 228 0.90 4.13 -7.71
C THR A 228 0.24 5.12 -6.79
N ARG A 229 -0.10 4.66 -5.60
CA ARG A 229 -0.59 5.48 -4.51
C ARG A 229 0.49 5.69 -3.45
N VAL A 230 0.43 6.82 -2.79
CA VAL A 230 1.44 7.25 -1.82
C VAL A 230 0.76 7.74 -0.55
N ALA A 231 1.33 7.36 0.58
CA ALA A 231 0.92 7.83 1.90
C ALA A 231 2.13 7.87 2.83
N PRO A 232 2.07 8.59 3.97
CA PRO A 232 3.10 8.49 4.99
C PRO A 232 3.30 7.06 5.51
N SER A 233 2.24 6.25 5.49
CA SER A 233 2.23 4.83 5.79
C SER A 233 0.94 4.20 5.26
N PHE A 234 1.02 2.93 4.82
CA PHE A 234 -0.17 2.12 4.50
C PHE A 234 -0.57 1.17 5.62
N LEU A 235 -0.01 1.33 6.81
CA LEU A 235 -0.50 0.62 7.99
C LEU A 235 -1.94 1.05 8.32
N ARG A 236 -2.76 0.08 8.67
CA ARG A 236 -4.20 0.26 8.95
C ARG A 236 -4.51 -0.20 10.38
N VAL A 237 -5.61 0.27 10.93
CA VAL A 237 -6.13 -0.25 12.20
C VAL A 237 -6.30 -1.78 12.19
N GLY A 238 -6.55 -2.36 11.01
CA GLY A 238 -6.64 -3.80 10.82
C GLY A 238 -5.35 -4.57 11.11
N GLN A 239 -4.16 -3.96 11.01
CA GLN A 239 -2.92 -4.59 11.46
C GLN A 239 -2.88 -4.71 12.98
N LEU A 240 -3.20 -3.66 13.70
CA LEU A 240 -3.28 -3.71 15.17
C LEU A 240 -4.25 -4.80 15.63
N GLU A 241 -5.40 -4.90 14.96
CA GLU A 241 -6.40 -5.92 15.26
C GLU A 241 -5.89 -7.35 14.96
N LEU A 242 -5.21 -7.54 13.84
CA LEU A 242 -4.59 -8.83 13.49
C LEU A 242 -3.59 -9.28 14.56
N PHE A 243 -2.68 -8.39 14.97
CA PHE A 243 -1.68 -8.71 15.98
C PHE A 243 -2.29 -8.89 17.38
N ALA A 244 -3.27 -8.07 17.73
CA ALA A 244 -4.02 -8.24 18.99
C ALA A 244 -4.80 -9.57 19.02
N ARG A 245 -5.38 -10.01 17.89
CA ARG A 245 -6.02 -11.32 17.77
C ARG A 245 -5.03 -12.45 17.94
N ARG A 246 -3.84 -12.37 17.33
CA ARG A 246 -2.77 -13.36 17.51
C ARG A 246 -2.38 -13.51 18.97
N VAL A 247 -2.32 -12.40 19.72
CA VAL A 247 -2.07 -12.45 21.18
C VAL A 247 -3.23 -13.12 21.92
N ARG A 248 -4.48 -12.68 21.68
CA ARG A 248 -5.67 -13.23 22.37
C ARG A 248 -5.85 -14.73 22.11
N SER A 249 -5.56 -15.19 20.90
CA SER A 249 -5.66 -16.59 20.51
C SER A 249 -4.42 -17.42 20.86
N ASN A 250 -3.41 -16.81 21.46
CA ASN A 250 -2.12 -17.45 21.73
C ASN A 250 -1.54 -18.17 20.50
N ALA A 251 -1.59 -17.48 19.35
CA ALA A 251 -1.29 -18.06 18.03
C ALA A 251 0.14 -18.58 17.92
N HIS A 252 1.10 -17.90 18.53
CA HIS A 252 2.51 -18.33 18.63
C HIS A 252 3.24 -17.57 19.74
N GLN A 253 4.39 -18.08 20.15
CA GLN A 253 5.15 -17.54 21.29
C GLN A 253 5.58 -16.07 21.11
N GLY A 254 5.83 -15.60 19.87
CA GLY A 254 6.26 -14.25 19.56
C GLY A 254 5.12 -13.22 19.39
N ALA A 255 3.85 -13.62 19.50
CA ALA A 255 2.70 -12.78 19.16
C ALA A 255 2.65 -11.45 19.93
N LEU A 256 2.96 -11.47 21.24
CA LEU A 256 2.99 -10.26 22.06
C LEU A 256 4.12 -9.32 21.62
N ASN A 257 5.28 -9.85 21.26
CA ASN A 257 6.39 -9.05 20.77
C ASN A 257 6.06 -8.41 19.42
N GLU A 258 5.41 -9.13 18.52
CA GLU A 258 4.93 -8.55 17.24
C GLU A 258 3.97 -7.38 17.46
N LEU A 259 3.00 -7.54 18.37
CA LEU A 259 2.08 -6.46 18.72
C LEU A 259 2.84 -5.25 19.31
N HIS A 260 3.80 -5.49 20.20
CA HIS A 260 4.63 -4.42 20.77
C HIS A 260 5.42 -3.69 19.68
N MET A 261 6.06 -4.42 18.77
CA MET A 261 6.87 -3.86 17.70
C MET A 261 6.05 -2.95 16.77
N ILE A 262 4.86 -3.39 16.33
CA ILE A 262 4.05 -2.58 15.42
C ILE A 262 3.49 -1.34 16.11
N VAL A 263 3.10 -1.43 17.38
CA VAL A 263 2.64 -0.26 18.15
C VAL A 263 3.78 0.73 18.35
N LYS A 264 4.96 0.27 18.70
CA LYS A 264 6.16 1.10 18.81
C LYS A 264 6.50 1.79 17.50
N HIS A 265 6.50 1.03 16.39
CA HIS A 265 6.71 1.59 15.04
C HIS A 265 5.69 2.71 14.71
N LEU A 266 4.42 2.51 15.02
CA LEU A 266 3.38 3.52 14.80
C LEU A 266 3.63 4.79 15.63
N ILE A 267 4.01 4.67 16.90
CA ILE A 267 4.35 5.80 17.76
C ILE A 267 5.54 6.55 17.16
N GLU A 268 6.61 5.87 16.82
CA GLU A 268 7.84 6.47 16.32
C GLU A 268 7.69 7.11 14.92
N ARG A 269 6.74 6.66 14.09
CA ARG A 269 6.59 7.09 12.69
C ARG A 269 5.36 7.94 12.42
N ASN A 270 4.23 7.61 13.02
CA ASN A 270 2.93 8.21 12.68
C ASN A 270 2.32 9.03 13.82
N TYR A 271 2.80 8.84 15.04
CA TYR A 271 2.30 9.47 16.25
C TYR A 271 3.47 10.04 17.08
N GLN A 272 4.40 10.72 16.42
CA GLN A 272 5.60 11.28 17.06
C GLN A 272 5.28 12.25 18.19
N GLU A 273 4.09 12.85 18.17
CA GLU A 273 3.60 13.77 19.22
C GLU A 273 3.51 13.09 20.60
N VAL A 274 3.35 11.77 20.62
CA VAL A 274 3.28 11.00 21.88
C VAL A 274 4.55 10.17 22.14
N ASN A 275 5.56 10.27 21.29
CA ASN A 275 6.83 9.57 21.44
C ASN A 275 7.69 10.30 22.49
N ASP A 276 7.40 10.06 23.76
CA ASP A 276 8.10 10.63 24.90
C ASP A 276 8.72 9.53 25.74
N SER A 277 10.06 9.43 25.71
CA SER A 277 10.80 8.42 26.45
C SER A 277 10.71 8.56 27.98
N SER A 278 10.21 9.70 28.48
CA SER A 278 9.96 9.91 29.92
C SER A 278 8.66 9.26 30.40
N LEU A 279 7.75 8.91 29.48
CA LEU A 279 6.48 8.25 29.78
C LEU A 279 6.57 6.72 29.68
N PRO A 280 5.87 5.98 30.53
CA PRO A 280 5.67 4.56 30.34
C PRO A 280 5.08 4.26 28.95
N PHE A 281 5.50 3.16 28.34
CA PHE A 281 5.01 2.79 27.00
C PHE A 281 3.49 2.63 26.96
N THR A 282 2.88 2.12 28.03
CA THR A 282 1.42 2.01 28.17
C THR A 282 0.71 3.35 28.07
N ASP A 283 1.30 4.39 28.64
CA ASP A 283 0.72 5.73 28.63
C ASP A 283 0.84 6.36 27.22
N GLN A 284 1.97 6.14 26.54
CA GLN A 284 2.12 6.52 25.13
C GLN A 284 1.08 5.84 24.23
N VAL A 285 0.75 4.57 24.48
CA VAL A 285 -0.31 3.84 23.73
C VAL A 285 -1.68 4.45 23.98
N VAL A 286 -1.99 4.85 25.20
CA VAL A 286 -3.26 5.52 25.53
C VAL A 286 -3.36 6.87 24.82
N GLU A 287 -2.31 7.68 24.86
CA GLU A 287 -2.26 8.97 24.17
C GLU A 287 -2.35 8.80 22.65
N MET A 288 -1.69 7.79 22.07
CA MET A 288 -1.83 7.44 20.66
C MET A 288 -3.31 7.14 20.31
N ALA A 289 -4.03 6.41 21.15
CA ALA A 289 -5.45 6.10 20.94
C ALA A 289 -6.31 7.36 20.95
N TYR A 290 -6.03 8.33 21.83
CA TYR A 290 -6.71 9.62 21.82
C TYR A 290 -6.43 10.43 20.55
N LEU A 291 -5.19 10.50 20.10
CA LEU A 291 -4.85 11.15 18.82
C LEU A 291 -5.52 10.47 17.63
N PHE A 292 -5.50 9.14 17.58
CA PHE A 292 -6.18 8.38 16.53
C PHE A 292 -7.68 8.72 16.48
N ARG A 293 -8.36 8.74 17.64
CA ARG A 293 -9.76 9.13 17.74
C ARG A 293 -9.99 10.53 17.17
N GLY A 294 -9.15 11.50 17.54
CA GLY A 294 -9.25 12.87 17.04
C GLY A 294 -9.09 12.96 15.52
N ARG A 295 -8.05 12.29 14.97
CA ARG A 295 -7.81 12.24 13.53
C ARG A 295 -8.95 11.57 12.77
N LEU A 296 -9.49 10.46 13.29
CA LEU A 296 -10.63 9.74 12.68
C LEU A 296 -11.91 10.61 12.71
N THR A 297 -12.19 11.28 13.81
CA THR A 297 -13.32 12.20 13.92
C THR A 297 -13.22 13.32 12.88
N SER A 298 -12.05 13.95 12.72
CA SER A 298 -11.83 14.97 11.71
C SER A 298 -12.01 14.43 10.30
N LEU A 299 -11.51 13.22 10.01
CA LEU A 299 -11.67 12.58 8.71
C LEU A 299 -13.16 12.37 8.39
N VAL A 300 -13.93 11.78 9.31
CA VAL A 300 -15.37 11.54 9.13
C VAL A 300 -16.12 12.87 8.94
N ALA A 301 -15.81 13.90 9.73
CA ALA A 301 -16.42 15.22 9.59
C ALA A 301 -16.14 15.83 8.20
N ASN A 302 -14.94 15.67 7.66
CA ASN A 302 -14.59 16.16 6.33
C ASN A 302 -15.31 15.39 5.20
N TRP A 303 -15.67 14.13 5.42
CA TRP A 303 -16.44 13.35 4.45
C TRP A 303 -17.93 13.72 4.41
N ILE A 304 -18.47 14.28 5.50
CA ILE A 304 -19.89 14.63 5.64
C ILE A 304 -20.17 16.04 5.07
N ARG A 305 -19.16 16.87 4.94
CA ARG A 305 -19.28 18.21 4.32
C ARG A 305 -19.56 18.14 2.82
#